data_7051568bfb91c31f04f1dd9f10b97cad
#
_entry.id   7051568bfb91c31f04f1dd9f10b97cad
#
_cell.length_a   1.000
_cell.length_b   1.000
_cell.length_c   1.000
_cell.angle_alpha   90.00
_cell.angle_beta   90.00
_cell.angle_gamma   90.00
#
_symmetry.space_group_name_H-M   'P 1'
#
loop_
_entity.id
_entity.type
_entity.pdbx_description
1 polymer ?
#
loop_
_entity_poly.entity_id
_entity_poly.type
_entity_poly.pdbx_seq_one_letter_code
_entity_poly.pdbx_strand_id
1 'polypeptide(L)'
;MVEQALSVPLIRPARVADLDGLVGIENSVFASDRLSRRAFARRMASASAALLVAEHDARLAGYALVEFRSNSRLARLFSIARAPDVPAGLGGALLAACEDEARRRGCDALRLEAREDNARALRLYERAGYVFFARVANYYEDGAAALRMEKRFTP
;
A
#
# COMPACT_ATOMS: atom_id res chain seq x y z
N MET A 1 13.20 25.14 24.65
CA MET A 1 12.93 24.64 23.29
C MET A 1 12.36 23.24 23.40
N VAL A 2 11.12 23.10 23.06
CA VAL A 2 10.49 21.78 23.12
C VAL A 2 10.95 21.00 21.90
N GLU A 3 11.76 19.98 22.13
CA GLU A 3 12.04 19.02 21.09
C GLU A 3 10.71 18.39 20.68
N GLN A 4 10.26 18.72 19.50
CA GLN A 4 9.13 17.98 18.93
C GLN A 4 9.61 16.56 18.73
N ALA A 5 9.22 15.67 19.63
CA ALA A 5 9.37 14.27 19.39
C ALA A 5 8.74 13.94 18.02
N LEU A 6 9.54 13.51 17.06
CA LEU A 6 9.04 13.00 15.80
C LEU A 6 8.11 11.85 16.15
N SER A 7 6.79 12.08 16.05
CA SER A 7 5.84 11.01 16.31
C SER A 7 6.00 9.94 15.24
N VAL A 8 6.34 8.73 15.67
CA VAL A 8 6.45 7.57 14.78
C VAL A 8 5.04 7.17 14.37
N PRO A 9 4.74 7.02 13.07
CA PRO A 9 3.44 6.56 12.65
C PRO A 9 3.13 5.19 13.25
N LEU A 10 1.91 5.03 13.76
CA LEU A 10 1.43 3.74 14.22
C LEU A 10 0.78 3.03 13.04
N ILE A 11 1.29 1.85 12.69
CA ILE A 11 0.73 1.02 11.64
C ILE A 11 -0.02 -0.14 12.27
N ARG A 12 -1.26 -0.31 11.88
CA ARG A 12 -2.18 -1.30 12.46
C ARG A 12 -3.19 -1.78 11.43
N PRO A 13 -3.88 -2.91 11.69
CA PRO A 13 -5.01 -3.31 10.86
C PRO A 13 -6.12 -2.24 10.88
N ALA A 14 -6.80 -2.09 9.74
CA ALA A 14 -7.93 -1.17 9.62
C ALA A 14 -9.12 -1.65 10.43
N ARG A 15 -9.90 -0.70 10.93
CA ARG A 15 -11.15 -0.93 11.66
C ARG A 15 -12.31 -0.25 10.94
N VAL A 16 -13.53 -0.62 11.26
CA VAL A 16 -14.74 -0.03 10.67
C VAL A 16 -14.73 1.50 10.82
N ALA A 17 -14.26 2.01 11.96
CA ALA A 17 -14.15 3.45 12.20
C ALA A 17 -13.21 4.16 11.22
N ASP A 18 -12.33 3.44 10.53
CA ASP A 18 -11.39 4.01 9.56
C ASP A 18 -11.99 4.22 8.17
N LEU A 19 -13.16 3.68 7.87
CA LEU A 19 -13.72 3.66 6.52
C LEU A 19 -13.85 5.05 5.90
N ASP A 20 -14.34 6.03 6.65
CA ASP A 20 -14.50 7.39 6.12
C ASP A 20 -13.14 8.02 5.82
N GLY A 21 -12.15 7.80 6.68
CA GLY A 21 -10.78 8.28 6.45
C GLY A 21 -10.12 7.62 5.25
N LEU A 22 -10.35 6.33 5.05
CA LEU A 22 -9.84 5.59 3.89
C LEU A 22 -10.41 6.16 2.59
N VAL A 23 -11.71 6.38 2.52
CA VAL A 23 -12.36 6.97 1.35
C VAL A 23 -11.81 8.39 1.10
N GLY A 24 -11.60 9.16 2.16
CA GLY A 24 -11.02 10.50 2.05
C GLY A 24 -9.63 10.48 1.44
N ILE A 25 -8.75 9.58 1.89
CA ILE A 25 -7.41 9.43 1.34
C ILE A 25 -7.50 9.00 -0.13
N GLU A 26 -8.30 7.99 -0.43
CA GLU A 26 -8.46 7.47 -1.78
C GLU A 26 -8.87 8.57 -2.76
N ASN A 27 -9.86 9.37 -2.38
CA ASN A 27 -10.37 10.45 -3.23
C ASN A 27 -9.36 11.60 -3.38
N SER A 28 -8.51 11.84 -2.38
CA SER A 28 -7.50 12.90 -2.45
C SER A 28 -6.27 12.51 -3.25
N VAL A 29 -5.94 11.21 -3.33
CA VAL A 29 -4.72 10.71 -3.96
C VAL A 29 -4.96 10.26 -5.40
N PHE A 30 -6.09 9.61 -5.68
CA PHE A 30 -6.35 8.99 -6.98
C PHE A 30 -7.44 9.74 -7.75
N ALA A 31 -7.17 10.00 -9.04
CA ALA A 31 -8.14 10.62 -9.94
C ALA A 31 -9.11 9.59 -10.53
N SER A 32 -8.68 8.32 -10.65
CA SER A 32 -9.47 7.24 -11.24
C SER A 32 -9.13 5.92 -10.52
N ASP A 33 -9.84 4.85 -10.88
CA ASP A 33 -9.63 3.51 -10.31
C ASP A 33 -9.73 3.48 -8.78
N ARG A 34 -10.61 4.31 -8.22
CA ARG A 34 -10.76 4.48 -6.77
C ARG A 34 -11.48 3.30 -6.12
N LEU A 35 -10.98 2.88 -4.95
CA LEU A 35 -11.69 1.95 -4.10
C LEU A 35 -12.86 2.67 -3.43
N SER A 36 -14.04 2.04 -3.49
CA SER A 36 -15.22 2.54 -2.78
C SER A 36 -15.18 2.16 -1.30
N ARG A 37 -16.01 2.83 -0.50
CA ARG A 37 -16.22 2.45 0.90
C ARG A 37 -16.58 0.97 1.04
N ARG A 38 -17.46 0.48 0.16
CA ARG A 38 -17.88 -0.92 0.15
C ARG A 38 -16.74 -1.87 -0.17
N ALA A 39 -15.85 -1.48 -1.09
CA ALA A 39 -14.67 -2.27 -1.43
C ALA A 39 -13.69 -2.34 -0.26
N PHE A 40 -13.45 -1.24 0.43
CA PHE A 40 -12.63 -1.24 1.65
C PHE A 40 -13.21 -2.14 2.72
N ALA A 41 -14.53 -2.03 2.98
CA ALA A 41 -15.19 -2.85 3.98
C ALA A 41 -15.10 -4.35 3.66
N ARG A 42 -15.26 -4.70 2.39
CA ARG A 42 -15.16 -6.09 1.94
C ARG A 42 -13.74 -6.64 2.15
N ARG A 43 -12.72 -5.87 1.81
CA ARG A 43 -11.33 -6.29 1.98
C ARG A 43 -10.96 -6.42 3.45
N MET A 44 -11.49 -5.52 4.28
CA MET A 44 -11.27 -5.56 5.73
C MET A 44 -11.80 -6.86 6.35
N ALA A 45 -12.91 -7.37 5.85
CA ALA A 45 -13.54 -8.59 6.33
C ALA A 45 -12.95 -9.86 5.71
N SER A 46 -12.10 -9.75 4.69
CA SER A 46 -11.58 -10.90 3.95
C SER A 46 -10.34 -11.50 4.61
N ALA A 47 -10.34 -12.82 4.77
CA ALA A 47 -9.16 -13.55 5.26
C ALA A 47 -8.03 -13.57 4.22
N SER A 48 -8.33 -13.31 2.94
CA SER A 48 -7.35 -13.30 1.85
C SER A 48 -6.85 -11.88 1.53
N ALA A 49 -7.04 -10.94 2.43
CA ALA A 49 -6.53 -9.59 2.31
C ALA A 49 -6.04 -9.09 3.66
N ALA A 50 -5.11 -8.14 3.62
CA ALA A 50 -4.71 -7.38 4.79
C ALA A 50 -4.79 -5.89 4.43
N LEU A 51 -5.63 -5.17 5.15
CA LEU A 51 -5.76 -3.72 5.00
C LEU A 51 -5.12 -3.08 6.23
N LEU A 52 -3.97 -2.43 6.00
CA LEU A 52 -3.19 -1.77 7.05
C LEU A 52 -3.37 -0.26 6.93
N VAL A 53 -3.47 0.41 8.05
CA VAL A 53 -3.56 1.86 8.10
C VAL A 53 -2.41 2.42 8.94
N ALA A 54 -2.02 3.65 8.62
CA ALA A 54 -1.04 4.39 9.40
C ALA A 54 -1.74 5.57 10.07
N GLU A 55 -1.56 5.70 11.38
CA GLU A 55 -1.97 6.87 12.14
C GLU A 55 -0.78 7.76 12.42
N HIS A 56 -0.98 9.05 12.27
CA HIS A 56 -0.01 10.06 12.66
C HIS A 56 -0.77 11.23 13.30
N ASP A 57 -0.37 11.60 14.50
CA ASP A 57 -1.04 12.64 15.29
C ASP A 57 -2.56 12.38 15.43
N ALA A 58 -2.92 11.13 15.76
CA ALA A 58 -4.30 10.68 15.95
C ALA A 58 -5.18 10.78 14.70
N ARG A 59 -4.58 10.94 13.52
CA ARG A 59 -5.29 11.03 12.25
C ARG A 59 -4.82 9.92 11.31
N LEU A 60 -5.72 9.50 10.42
CA LEU A 60 -5.37 8.53 9.39
C LEU A 60 -4.46 9.21 8.36
N ALA A 61 -3.25 8.69 8.22
CA ALA A 61 -2.21 9.28 7.39
C ALA A 61 -1.95 8.49 6.09
N GLY A 62 -2.38 7.24 6.04
CA GLY A 62 -2.19 6.41 4.86
C GLY A 62 -2.74 5.02 5.05
N TYR A 63 -2.71 4.23 3.97
CA TYR A 63 -3.10 2.84 4.01
C TYR A 63 -2.30 2.02 3.00
N ALA A 64 -2.32 0.71 3.20
CA ALA A 64 -1.84 -0.26 2.21
C ALA A 64 -2.77 -1.48 2.23
N LEU A 65 -3.04 -2.02 1.06
CA LEU A 65 -3.88 -3.20 0.88
C LEU A 65 -3.10 -4.29 0.18
N VAL A 66 -2.95 -5.44 0.84
CA VAL A 66 -2.25 -6.62 0.31
C VAL A 66 -3.26 -7.74 0.12
N GLU A 67 -3.13 -8.44 -1.00
CA GLU A 67 -3.96 -9.60 -1.32
C GLU A 67 -3.14 -10.87 -1.30
N PHE A 68 -3.78 -11.96 -0.87
CA PHE A 68 -3.18 -13.29 -0.74
C PHE A 68 -4.06 -14.32 -1.41
N ARG A 69 -3.43 -15.32 -2.03
CA ARG A 69 -4.13 -16.49 -2.58
C ARG A 69 -3.73 -17.73 -1.81
N SER A 70 -4.69 -18.59 -1.49
CA SER A 70 -4.45 -19.77 -0.65
C SER A 70 -3.46 -20.76 -1.24
N ASN A 71 -3.33 -20.81 -2.56
CA ASN A 71 -2.45 -21.73 -3.28
C ASN A 71 -1.18 -21.07 -3.82
N SER A 72 -0.83 -19.89 -3.31
CA SER A 72 0.32 -19.15 -3.79
C SER A 72 1.15 -18.63 -2.62
N ARG A 73 2.46 -18.61 -2.80
CA ARG A 73 3.41 -17.98 -1.88
C ARG A 73 3.82 -16.58 -2.33
N LEU A 74 3.07 -16.01 -3.27
CA LEU A 74 3.24 -14.64 -3.73
C LEU A 74 2.12 -13.78 -3.17
N ALA A 75 2.48 -12.73 -2.42
CA ALA A 75 1.54 -11.69 -2.02
C ALA A 75 1.52 -10.59 -3.08
N ARG A 76 0.42 -9.86 -3.15
CA ARG A 76 0.28 -8.74 -4.08
C ARG A 76 -0.11 -7.48 -3.34
N LEU A 77 0.68 -6.44 -3.48
CA LEU A 77 0.29 -5.11 -3.03
C LEU A 77 -0.72 -4.55 -4.03
N PHE A 78 -1.97 -4.47 -3.62
CA PHE A 78 -3.05 -3.99 -4.47
C PHE A 78 -3.05 -2.47 -4.57
N SER A 79 -2.87 -1.78 -3.44
CA SER A 79 -2.84 -0.32 -3.40
C SER A 79 -2.09 0.16 -2.18
N ILE A 80 -1.46 1.31 -2.30
CA ILE A 80 -0.81 2.02 -1.22
C ILE A 80 -1.00 3.52 -1.46
N ALA A 81 -1.38 4.25 -0.43
CA ALA A 81 -1.60 5.68 -0.52
C ALA A 81 -1.27 6.36 0.79
N ARG A 82 -0.80 7.59 0.68
CA ARG A 82 -0.61 8.47 1.84
C ARG A 82 -1.42 9.74 1.66
N ALA A 83 -1.92 10.27 2.77
CA ALA A 83 -2.62 11.55 2.76
C ALA A 83 -1.65 12.66 2.37
N PRO A 84 -2.16 13.77 1.79
CA PRO A 84 -1.35 14.97 1.62
C PRO A 84 -0.83 15.46 2.98
N ASP A 85 0.28 16.19 2.99
CA ASP A 85 0.84 16.85 4.17
C ASP A 85 1.27 15.91 5.31
N VAL A 86 1.58 14.66 5.00
CA VAL A 86 2.15 13.75 5.99
C VAL A 86 3.67 13.68 5.84
N PRO A 87 4.39 13.31 6.91
CA PRO A 87 5.85 13.24 6.86
C PRO A 87 6.37 12.29 5.79
N ALA A 88 7.55 12.60 5.27
CA ALA A 88 8.26 11.71 4.36
C ALA A 88 8.59 10.39 5.09
N GLY A 89 8.64 9.29 4.32
CA GLY A 89 8.97 7.97 4.87
C GLY A 89 7.78 7.12 5.22
N LEU A 90 6.55 7.67 5.24
CA LEU A 90 5.36 6.90 5.57
C LEU A 90 5.10 5.76 4.58
N GLY A 91 5.29 6.04 3.28
CA GLY A 91 5.13 5.00 2.25
C GLY A 91 6.08 3.83 2.45
N GLY A 92 7.33 4.10 2.79
CA GLY A 92 8.31 3.06 3.10
C GLY A 92 7.94 2.25 4.33
N ALA A 93 7.42 2.91 5.37
CA ALA A 93 6.98 2.23 6.59
C ALA A 93 5.77 1.32 6.33
N LEU A 94 4.79 1.80 5.55
CA LEU A 94 3.63 0.99 5.15
C LEU A 94 4.07 -0.21 4.32
N LEU A 95 4.97 0.00 3.38
CA LEU A 95 5.47 -1.07 2.51
C LEU A 95 6.21 -2.14 3.34
N ALA A 96 7.04 -1.73 4.28
CA ALA A 96 7.73 -2.65 5.19
C ALA A 96 6.74 -3.47 6.02
N ALA A 97 5.68 -2.85 6.51
CA ALA A 97 4.62 -3.55 7.25
C ALA A 97 3.89 -4.57 6.37
N CYS A 98 3.67 -4.26 5.10
CA CYS A 98 3.10 -5.21 4.13
C CYS A 98 4.02 -6.41 3.92
N GLU A 99 5.32 -6.19 3.82
CA GLU A 99 6.31 -7.26 3.68
C GLU A 99 6.32 -8.16 4.91
N ASP A 100 6.27 -7.57 6.11
CA ASP A 100 6.21 -8.33 7.35
C ASP A 100 4.95 -9.20 7.43
N GLU A 101 3.80 -8.66 7.01
CA GLU A 101 2.54 -9.41 6.95
C GLU A 101 2.64 -10.57 5.96
N ALA A 102 3.21 -10.32 4.79
CA ALA A 102 3.41 -11.36 3.78
C ALA A 102 4.31 -12.48 4.29
N ARG A 103 5.42 -12.13 4.95
CA ARG A 103 6.32 -13.13 5.56
C ARG A 103 5.61 -13.94 6.62
N ARG A 104 4.84 -13.29 7.47
CA ARG A 104 4.10 -13.97 8.55
C ARG A 104 3.09 -14.97 8.02
N ARG A 105 2.53 -14.72 6.83
CA ARG A 105 1.62 -15.64 6.14
C ARG A 105 2.34 -16.70 5.29
N GLY A 106 3.66 -16.72 5.31
CA GLY A 106 4.46 -17.73 4.60
C GLY A 106 4.73 -17.40 3.14
N CYS A 107 4.55 -16.16 2.73
CA CYS A 107 4.87 -15.75 1.36
C CYS A 107 6.37 -15.57 1.16
N ASP A 108 6.82 -15.83 -0.06
CA ASP A 108 8.22 -15.70 -0.46
C ASP A 108 8.54 -14.37 -1.11
N ALA A 109 7.52 -13.67 -1.58
CA ALA A 109 7.69 -12.43 -2.34
C ALA A 109 6.45 -11.55 -2.27
N LEU A 110 6.65 -10.27 -2.52
CA LEU A 110 5.58 -9.30 -2.72
C LEU A 110 5.72 -8.72 -4.13
N ARG A 111 4.62 -8.73 -4.87
CA ARG A 111 4.52 -8.14 -6.20
C ARG A 111 3.61 -6.93 -6.19
N LEU A 112 3.86 -6.01 -7.11
CA LEU A 112 3.04 -4.81 -7.28
C LEU A 112 3.04 -4.34 -8.72
N GLU A 113 2.05 -3.52 -9.04
CA GLU A 113 2.01 -2.75 -10.28
C GLU A 113 2.06 -1.27 -9.93
N ALA A 114 2.84 -0.51 -10.69
CA ALA A 114 2.95 0.94 -10.55
C ALA A 114 2.74 1.60 -11.90
N ARG A 115 2.06 2.77 -11.90
CA ARG A 115 1.92 3.53 -13.15
C ARG A 115 3.29 3.91 -13.67
N GLU A 116 3.49 3.73 -14.97
CA GLU A 116 4.75 4.02 -15.65
C GLU A 116 5.17 5.48 -15.47
N ASP A 117 4.20 6.40 -15.38
CA ASP A 117 4.45 7.83 -15.23
C ASP A 117 4.52 8.30 -13.77
N ASN A 118 4.40 7.40 -12.80
CA ASN A 118 4.48 7.76 -11.40
C ASN A 118 5.92 7.61 -10.87
N ALA A 119 6.76 8.59 -11.19
CA ALA A 119 8.18 8.57 -10.84
C ALA A 119 8.41 8.46 -9.33
N ARG A 120 7.54 9.06 -8.51
CA ARG A 120 7.66 9.05 -7.06
C ARG A 120 7.45 7.63 -6.50
N ALA A 121 6.40 6.95 -6.96
CA ALA A 121 6.12 5.59 -6.54
C ALA A 121 7.23 4.64 -6.99
N LEU A 122 7.70 4.78 -8.23
CA LEU A 122 8.78 3.95 -8.75
C LEU A 122 10.06 4.10 -7.91
N ARG A 123 10.41 5.32 -7.52
CA ARG A 123 11.57 5.53 -6.65
C ARG A 123 11.39 4.89 -5.28
N LEU A 124 10.19 4.97 -4.71
CA LEU A 124 9.87 4.31 -3.44
C LEU A 124 10.13 2.81 -3.52
N TYR A 125 9.60 2.18 -4.56
CA TYR A 125 9.72 0.73 -4.72
C TYR A 125 11.16 0.31 -5.01
N GLU A 126 11.87 1.04 -5.86
CA GLU A 126 13.28 0.76 -6.14
C GLU A 126 14.14 0.84 -4.89
N ARG A 127 13.95 1.87 -4.07
CA ARG A 127 14.68 2.03 -2.80
C ARG A 127 14.37 0.89 -1.82
N ALA A 128 13.15 0.37 -1.88
CA ALA A 128 12.75 -0.74 -1.03
C ALA A 128 13.25 -2.10 -1.53
N GLY A 129 13.88 -2.15 -2.70
CA GLY A 129 14.46 -3.38 -3.23
C GLY A 129 13.60 -4.10 -4.27
N TYR A 130 12.57 -3.46 -4.78
CA TYR A 130 11.72 -4.04 -5.84
C TYR A 130 12.41 -3.95 -7.18
N VAL A 131 12.28 -5.01 -7.99
CA VAL A 131 12.90 -5.15 -9.30
C VAL A 131 11.82 -5.26 -10.36
N PHE A 132 11.95 -4.45 -11.42
CA PHE A 132 11.07 -4.49 -12.58
C PHE A 132 11.20 -5.83 -13.31
N PHE A 133 10.05 -6.39 -13.75
CA PHE A 133 10.07 -7.62 -14.55
C PHE A 133 9.10 -7.62 -15.73
N ALA A 134 8.12 -6.73 -15.79
CA ALA A 134 7.16 -6.71 -16.90
C ALA A 134 6.49 -5.35 -17.04
N ARG A 135 6.10 -5.00 -18.26
CA ARG A 135 5.31 -3.83 -18.58
C ARG A 135 3.97 -4.30 -19.18
N VAL A 136 2.85 -3.77 -18.66
CA VAL A 136 1.51 -4.10 -19.15
C VAL A 136 0.89 -2.84 -19.74
N ALA A 137 0.73 -2.82 -21.08
CA ALA A 137 0.12 -1.70 -21.79
C ALA A 137 -1.37 -1.62 -21.47
N ASN A 138 -1.94 -0.41 -21.51
CA ASN A 138 -3.37 -0.17 -21.30
C ASN A 138 -3.91 -0.80 -20.01
N TYR A 139 -3.15 -0.74 -18.96
CA TYR A 139 -3.50 -1.37 -17.68
C TYR A 139 -4.53 -0.56 -16.89
N TYR A 140 -4.35 0.76 -16.84
CA TYR A 140 -5.22 1.65 -16.08
C TYR A 140 -6.38 2.17 -16.93
N GLU A 141 -7.41 2.68 -16.28
CA GLU A 141 -8.63 3.17 -16.92
C GLU A 141 -8.35 4.25 -17.96
N ASP A 142 -7.36 5.09 -17.73
CA ASP A 142 -6.95 6.15 -18.65
C ASP A 142 -5.99 5.69 -19.77
N GLY A 143 -5.70 4.39 -19.83
CA GLY A 143 -4.82 3.80 -20.84
C GLY A 143 -3.34 3.77 -20.46
N ALA A 144 -2.96 4.31 -19.30
CA ALA A 144 -1.56 4.28 -18.86
C ALA A 144 -1.08 2.86 -18.63
N ALA A 145 0.20 2.61 -18.92
CA ALA A 145 0.83 1.32 -18.68
C ALA A 145 1.20 1.14 -17.21
N ALA A 146 1.21 -0.11 -16.77
CA ALA A 146 1.75 -0.51 -15.49
C ALA A 146 3.12 -1.15 -15.64
N LEU A 147 4.00 -0.86 -14.70
CA LEU A 147 5.25 -1.59 -14.52
C LEU A 147 5.05 -2.59 -13.38
N ARG A 148 5.36 -3.86 -13.62
CA ARG A 148 5.25 -4.91 -12.62
C ARG A 148 6.60 -5.10 -11.97
N MET A 149 6.61 -5.10 -10.65
CA MET A 149 7.82 -5.20 -9.84
C MET A 149 7.65 -6.26 -8.77
N GLU A 150 8.77 -6.85 -8.33
CA GLU A 150 8.78 -7.91 -7.34
C GLU A 150 9.94 -7.73 -6.38
N LYS A 151 9.69 -8.02 -5.12
CA LYS A 151 10.75 -8.18 -4.12
C LYS A 151 10.64 -9.57 -3.53
N ARG A 152 11.71 -10.37 -3.66
CA ARG A 152 11.79 -11.66 -2.99
C ARG A 152 12.37 -11.49 -1.61
N PHE A 153 11.73 -12.16 -0.65
CA PHE A 153 12.20 -12.12 0.72
C PHE A 153 13.36 -13.09 0.90
N THR A 154 14.39 -12.65 1.60
CA THR A 154 15.49 -13.54 1.97
C THR A 154 15.05 -14.46 3.10
N PRO A 155 15.51 -15.75 3.09
CA PRO A 155 15.21 -16.68 4.18
C PRO A 155 15.69 -16.18 5.54
#